data_5f6ef2b7d32974aba7ba98fae9aaf377
#
_entry.id   5f6ef2b7d32974aba7ba98fae9aaf377
#
_cell.length_a   1.000
_cell.length_b   1.000
_cell.length_c   1.000
_cell.angle_alpha   90.00
_cell.angle_beta   90.00
_cell.angle_gamma   90.00
#
_symmetry.space_group_name_H-M   'P 1'
#
loop_
_entity.id
_entity.type
_entity.pdbx_description
1 polymer ?
#
loop_
_entity_poly.entity_id
_entity_poly.type
_entity_poly.pdbx_seq_one_letter_code
_entity_poly.pdbx_strand_id
1 'polypeptide(L)'
;MLNDREIFCRGISIHEETPYYSGRAYSRDHAHTLLSWAKELGCNFVRLAHYPHNEEMVREAERMGFLVWSEIPVYWTIHWENKDTYQNAEQQLCDMIARDKNRCNIIIWSIANETPISEPRLTFLTNLANKARSLDNVRLIGAAMEKEEVQPGLMTVNDPLDKVLDIISFNEYVGWYDGDSEKCDRVNWTFETQKP
;
A
#
# COMPACT_ATOMS: atom_id res chain seq x y z
N MET A 1 17.25 3.77 2.40
CA MET A 1 17.89 4.97 3.03
C MET A 1 17.12 6.22 2.61
N LEU A 2 17.04 7.23 3.46
CA LEU A 2 16.44 8.52 3.15
C LEU A 2 17.49 9.60 3.45
N ASN A 3 17.86 10.40 2.42
CA ASN A 3 18.90 11.42 2.52
C ASN A 3 20.21 10.87 3.16
N ASP A 4 20.68 9.75 2.62
CA ASP A 4 21.87 9.01 3.06
C ASP A 4 21.84 8.48 4.51
N ARG A 5 20.70 8.47 5.14
CA ARG A 5 20.49 7.90 6.47
C ARG A 5 19.61 6.68 6.41
N GLU A 6 19.97 5.66 7.15
CA GLU A 6 19.12 4.50 7.35
C GLU A 6 17.87 4.91 8.12
N ILE A 7 16.71 4.48 7.64
CA ILE A 7 15.43 4.70 8.30
C ILE A 7 14.71 3.38 8.49
N PHE A 8 13.94 3.29 9.56
CA PHE A 8 12.98 2.23 9.79
C PHE A 8 11.57 2.81 9.69
N CYS A 9 10.78 2.31 8.73
CA CYS A 9 9.40 2.74 8.55
C CYS A 9 8.50 2.05 9.59
N ARG A 10 7.94 2.82 10.50
CA ARG A 10 6.89 2.39 11.43
C ARG A 10 5.60 3.06 11.00
N GLY A 11 4.61 2.26 10.64
CA GLY A 11 3.39 2.83 10.08
C GLY A 11 2.17 1.96 10.27
N ILE A 12 1.06 2.56 9.89
CA ILE A 12 -0.26 1.93 9.85
C ILE A 12 -0.94 2.20 8.53
N SER A 13 -1.89 1.35 8.17
CA SER A 13 -2.84 1.63 7.09
C SER A 13 -3.94 2.55 7.59
N ILE A 14 -4.34 3.52 6.77
CA ILE A 14 -5.41 4.46 7.05
C ILE A 14 -6.42 4.39 5.92
N HIS A 15 -7.70 4.17 6.25
CA HIS A 15 -8.81 4.43 5.36
C HIS A 15 -9.26 5.89 5.46
N GLU A 16 -9.76 6.44 4.35
CA GLU A 16 -10.24 7.83 4.32
C GLU A 16 -11.65 7.92 4.91
N GLU A 17 -11.78 7.54 6.17
CA GLU A 17 -13.03 7.54 6.92
C GLU A 17 -12.94 8.45 8.13
N THR A 18 -13.99 9.26 8.34
CA THR A 18 -14.03 10.14 9.51
C THR A 18 -14.58 9.39 10.72
N PRO A 19 -14.00 9.56 11.92
CA PRO A 19 -14.53 8.97 13.14
C PRO A 19 -15.76 9.69 13.68
N TYR A 20 -16.12 10.85 13.14
CA TYR A 20 -17.15 11.73 13.71
C TYR A 20 -18.54 11.48 13.13
N TYR A 21 -18.63 10.96 11.91
CA TYR A 21 -19.87 10.64 11.21
C TYR A 21 -19.61 9.63 10.10
N SER A 22 -20.65 9.01 9.58
CA SER A 22 -20.52 8.12 8.44
C SER A 22 -20.19 8.88 7.16
N GLY A 23 -18.95 8.77 6.67
CA GLY A 23 -18.51 9.42 5.44
C GLY A 23 -17.00 9.52 5.32
N ARG A 24 -16.55 10.06 4.19
CA ARG A 24 -15.14 10.22 3.87
C ARG A 24 -14.49 11.38 4.64
N ALA A 25 -13.26 11.18 5.04
CA ALA A 25 -12.40 12.20 5.65
C ALA A 25 -11.78 13.09 4.57
N TYR A 26 -12.54 14.04 4.03
CA TYR A 26 -12.15 14.85 2.87
C TYR A 26 -11.57 16.23 3.22
N SER A 27 -11.54 16.61 4.50
CA SER A 27 -11.02 17.91 4.93
C SER A 27 -9.63 17.78 5.58
N ARG A 28 -8.92 18.91 5.64
CA ARG A 28 -7.66 18.99 6.37
C ARG A 28 -7.79 18.59 7.84
N ASP A 29 -8.87 19.00 8.51
CA ASP A 29 -9.07 18.70 9.93
C ASP A 29 -9.28 17.20 10.15
N HIS A 30 -10.01 16.54 9.26
CA HIS A 30 -10.16 15.09 9.30
C HIS A 30 -8.82 14.38 9.07
N ALA A 31 -8.06 14.82 8.06
CA ALA A 31 -6.73 14.29 7.78
C ALA A 31 -5.81 14.48 8.99
N HIS A 32 -5.79 15.68 9.57
CA HIS A 32 -5.01 15.99 10.77
C HIS A 32 -5.34 15.06 11.93
N THR A 33 -6.62 14.81 12.17
CA THR A 33 -7.08 13.90 13.25
C THR A 33 -6.53 12.50 13.06
N LEU A 34 -6.74 11.90 11.87
CA LEU A 34 -6.29 10.54 11.57
C LEU A 34 -4.76 10.41 11.66
N LEU A 35 -4.05 11.39 11.13
CA LEU A 35 -2.59 11.42 11.17
C LEU A 35 -2.05 11.71 12.58
N SER A 36 -2.77 12.46 13.41
CA SER A 36 -2.39 12.69 14.81
C SER A 36 -2.41 11.38 15.59
N TRP A 37 -3.41 10.53 15.38
CA TRP A 37 -3.43 9.19 16.00
C TRP A 37 -2.27 8.31 15.53
N ALA A 38 -1.92 8.35 14.24
CA ALA A 38 -0.72 7.69 13.76
C ALA A 38 0.55 8.22 14.45
N LYS A 39 0.62 9.55 14.68
CA LYS A 39 1.74 10.18 15.38
C LYS A 39 1.83 9.75 16.84
N GLU A 40 0.70 9.68 17.54
CA GLU A 40 0.62 9.21 18.93
C GLU A 40 1.10 7.76 19.06
N LEU A 41 0.86 6.92 18.06
CA LEU A 41 1.39 5.55 17.96
C LEU A 41 2.90 5.51 17.64
N GLY A 42 3.55 6.65 17.41
CA GLY A 42 4.97 6.72 17.06
C GLY A 42 5.27 6.41 15.59
N CYS A 43 4.26 6.50 14.72
CA CYS A 43 4.45 6.27 13.29
C CYS A 43 5.21 7.41 12.61
N ASN A 44 6.01 7.04 11.61
CA ASN A 44 6.67 7.95 10.66
C ASN A 44 6.28 7.65 9.21
N PHE A 45 5.40 6.67 9.02
CA PHE A 45 4.96 6.15 7.73
C PHE A 45 3.47 5.82 7.78
N VAL A 46 2.74 6.06 6.69
CA VAL A 46 1.33 5.68 6.55
C VAL A 46 1.07 5.08 5.17
N ARG A 47 0.27 4.04 5.14
CA ARG A 47 -0.31 3.50 3.92
C ARG A 47 -1.72 4.04 3.78
N LEU A 48 -1.96 4.79 2.72
CA LEU A 48 -3.28 5.32 2.39
C LEU A 48 -4.06 4.28 1.58
N ALA A 49 -4.71 3.39 2.31
CA ALA A 49 -5.38 2.20 1.76
C ALA A 49 -6.83 2.52 1.38
N HIS A 50 -7.42 1.85 0.42
CA HIS A 50 -6.88 1.08 -0.72
C HIS A 50 -7.19 1.81 -2.03
N TYR A 51 -7.13 3.13 -2.02
CA TYR A 51 -7.55 4.03 -3.11
C TYR A 51 -6.84 5.38 -2.96
N PRO A 52 -6.76 6.19 -4.02
CA PRO A 52 -6.21 7.54 -3.89
C PRO A 52 -7.03 8.36 -2.88
N HIS A 53 -6.39 8.73 -1.77
CA HIS A 53 -7.00 9.60 -0.78
C HIS A 53 -7.13 11.03 -1.27
N ASN A 54 -7.97 11.82 -0.61
CA ASN A 54 -8.11 13.23 -0.87
C ASN A 54 -6.75 13.95 -0.78
N GLU A 55 -6.55 14.97 -1.61
CA GLU A 55 -5.30 15.72 -1.65
C GLU A 55 -4.92 16.33 -0.30
N GLU A 56 -5.91 16.75 0.51
CA GLU A 56 -5.65 17.29 1.85
C GLU A 56 -5.00 16.25 2.79
N MET A 57 -5.32 14.96 2.65
CA MET A 57 -4.66 13.90 3.41
C MET A 57 -3.18 13.83 3.06
N VAL A 58 -2.84 13.82 1.77
CA VAL A 58 -1.44 13.75 1.33
C VAL A 58 -0.65 14.99 1.72
N ARG A 59 -1.27 16.18 1.61
CA ARG A 59 -0.69 17.47 2.04
C ARG A 59 -0.46 17.52 3.54
N GLU A 60 -1.42 17.04 4.33
CA GLU A 60 -1.28 17.03 5.78
C GLU A 60 -0.22 16.03 6.24
N ALA A 61 -0.17 14.85 5.61
CA ALA A 61 0.88 13.87 5.86
C ALA A 61 2.28 14.45 5.60
N GLU A 62 2.44 15.23 4.52
CA GLU A 62 3.69 15.94 4.21
C GLU A 62 4.04 16.97 5.30
N ARG A 63 3.09 17.80 5.72
CA ARG A 63 3.30 18.79 6.80
C ARG A 63 3.67 18.16 8.14
N MET A 64 3.09 17.01 8.45
CA MET A 64 3.35 16.28 9.68
C MET A 64 4.61 15.39 9.62
N GLY A 65 5.28 15.31 8.46
CA GLY A 65 6.51 14.56 8.26
C GLY A 65 6.33 13.06 8.17
N PHE A 66 5.19 12.59 7.60
CA PHE A 66 4.96 11.20 7.30
C PHE A 66 5.45 10.84 5.91
N LEU A 67 6.13 9.73 5.78
CA LEU A 67 6.33 9.03 4.51
C LEU A 67 5.02 8.32 4.12
N VAL A 68 4.73 8.27 2.83
CA VAL A 68 3.44 7.79 2.33
C VAL A 68 3.61 6.69 1.29
N TRP A 69 2.83 5.65 1.45
CA TRP A 69 2.47 4.66 0.46
C TRP A 69 1.08 5.02 -0.08
N SER A 70 1.00 5.37 -1.36
CA SER A 70 -0.25 5.72 -2.03
C SER A 70 -0.63 4.63 -3.02
N GLU A 71 -1.91 4.24 -3.07
CA GLU A 71 -2.35 3.12 -3.89
C GLU A 71 -3.66 3.38 -4.64
N ILE A 72 -3.87 2.58 -5.69
CA ILE A 72 -5.11 2.56 -6.49
C ILE A 72 -6.01 1.39 -6.08
N PRO A 73 -7.34 1.45 -6.31
CA PRO A 73 -8.28 0.47 -5.79
C PRO A 73 -8.35 -0.82 -6.62
N VAL A 74 -7.20 -1.45 -6.82
CA VAL A 74 -7.09 -2.77 -7.43
C VAL A 74 -6.86 -3.78 -6.32
N TYR A 75 -7.93 -4.37 -5.81
CA TYR A 75 -7.85 -5.32 -4.71
C TYR A 75 -8.79 -6.52 -4.94
N TRP A 76 -8.39 -7.67 -4.38
CA TRP A 76 -9.09 -8.95 -4.50
C TRP A 76 -9.27 -9.34 -5.96
N THR A 77 -10.48 -9.73 -6.37
CA THR A 77 -10.79 -10.17 -7.73
C THR A 77 -11.50 -9.08 -8.52
N ILE A 78 -10.94 -8.74 -9.67
CA ILE A 78 -11.53 -7.83 -10.65
C ILE A 78 -11.61 -8.51 -12.02
N HIS A 79 -12.18 -7.83 -13.01
CA HIS A 79 -12.24 -8.34 -14.39
C HIS A 79 -10.91 -8.13 -15.13
N TRP A 80 -9.93 -9.00 -14.88
CA TRP A 80 -8.54 -8.86 -15.36
C TRP A 80 -8.39 -8.75 -16.87
N GLU A 81 -9.26 -9.41 -17.64
CA GLU A 81 -9.23 -9.41 -19.12
C GLU A 81 -10.10 -8.31 -19.74
N ASN A 82 -10.84 -7.56 -18.92
CA ASN A 82 -11.70 -6.48 -19.41
C ASN A 82 -10.89 -5.22 -19.65
N LYS A 83 -10.95 -4.74 -20.90
CA LYS A 83 -10.20 -3.56 -21.35
C LYS A 83 -10.62 -2.28 -20.62
N ASP A 84 -11.90 -2.10 -20.36
CA ASP A 84 -12.41 -0.89 -19.70
C ASP A 84 -11.99 -0.88 -18.21
N THR A 85 -11.94 -2.06 -17.57
CA THR A 85 -11.39 -2.20 -16.21
C THR A 85 -9.92 -1.80 -16.17
N TYR A 86 -9.11 -2.26 -17.14
CA TYR A 86 -7.71 -1.87 -17.24
C TYR A 86 -7.56 -0.35 -17.45
N GLN A 87 -8.28 0.21 -18.40
CA GLN A 87 -8.21 1.64 -18.70
C GLN A 87 -8.60 2.50 -17.49
N ASN A 88 -9.62 2.08 -16.72
CA ASN A 88 -10.00 2.76 -15.50
C ASN A 88 -8.89 2.70 -14.44
N ALA A 89 -8.30 1.53 -14.20
CA ALA A 89 -7.20 1.38 -13.26
C ALA A 89 -5.97 2.22 -13.68
N GLU A 90 -5.60 2.16 -14.97
CA GLU A 90 -4.51 2.96 -15.53
C GLU A 90 -4.78 4.46 -15.39
N GLN A 91 -6.00 4.94 -15.66
CA GLN A 91 -6.36 6.34 -15.51
C GLN A 91 -6.23 6.80 -14.05
N GLN A 92 -6.76 6.03 -13.11
CA GLN A 92 -6.62 6.35 -11.68
C GLN A 92 -5.16 6.42 -11.24
N LEU A 93 -4.32 5.50 -11.73
CA LEU A 93 -2.88 5.51 -11.47
C LEU A 93 -2.21 6.76 -12.04
N CYS A 94 -2.54 7.12 -13.28
CA CYS A 94 -2.02 8.33 -13.93
C CYS A 94 -2.41 9.59 -13.17
N ASP A 95 -3.66 9.72 -12.78
CA ASP A 95 -4.18 10.89 -12.06
C ASP A 95 -3.53 11.02 -10.68
N MET A 96 -3.40 9.91 -9.96
CA MET A 96 -2.75 9.87 -8.65
C MET A 96 -1.28 10.30 -8.75
N ILE A 97 -0.52 9.73 -9.68
CA ILE A 97 0.89 10.08 -9.88
C ILE A 97 1.03 11.52 -10.38
N ALA A 98 0.23 11.96 -11.34
CA ALA A 98 0.28 13.32 -11.86
C ALA A 98 0.02 14.37 -10.77
N ARG A 99 -0.93 14.09 -9.86
CA ARG A 99 -1.26 14.97 -8.75
C ARG A 99 -0.13 15.05 -7.71
N ASP A 100 0.45 13.91 -7.36
CA ASP A 100 1.26 13.79 -6.15
C ASP A 100 2.76 13.57 -6.37
N LYS A 101 3.25 13.35 -7.60
CA LYS A 101 4.67 13.07 -7.87
C LYS A 101 5.64 14.17 -7.45
N ASN A 102 5.17 15.40 -7.28
CA ASN A 102 6.01 16.51 -6.83
C ASN A 102 6.04 16.66 -5.29
N ARG A 103 5.38 15.77 -4.54
CA ARG A 103 5.41 15.76 -3.09
C ARG A 103 6.58 14.93 -2.59
N CYS A 104 7.31 15.46 -1.63
CA CYS A 104 8.54 14.81 -1.14
C CYS A 104 8.25 13.60 -0.24
N ASN A 105 7.05 13.47 0.28
CA ASN A 105 6.67 12.44 1.25
C ASN A 105 6.17 11.14 0.61
N ILE A 106 5.76 11.13 -0.67
CA ILE A 106 5.39 9.88 -1.35
C ILE A 106 6.66 9.09 -1.64
N ILE A 107 6.72 7.85 -1.20
CA ILE A 107 7.86 6.96 -1.42
C ILE A 107 7.52 5.68 -2.17
N ILE A 108 6.24 5.29 -2.19
CA ILE A 108 5.75 4.08 -2.84
C ILE A 108 4.46 4.39 -3.61
N TRP A 109 4.43 3.97 -4.88
CA TRP A 109 3.21 3.83 -5.66
C TRP A 109 2.78 2.36 -5.64
N SER A 110 1.59 2.09 -5.14
CA SER A 110 1.05 0.74 -5.03
C SER A 110 -0.03 0.50 -6.07
N ILE A 111 0.06 -0.65 -6.74
CA ILE A 111 -0.78 -1.00 -7.88
C ILE A 111 -1.80 -2.09 -7.56
N ALA A 112 -1.69 -2.77 -6.41
CA ALA A 112 -2.62 -3.84 -6.04
C ALA A 112 -2.58 -4.16 -4.54
N ASN A 113 -3.67 -4.79 -4.08
CA ASN A 113 -3.79 -5.36 -2.73
C ASN A 113 -4.49 -6.72 -2.77
N GLU A 114 -3.83 -7.77 -2.26
CA GLU A 114 -4.40 -9.12 -2.05
C GLU A 114 -5.16 -9.64 -3.27
N THR A 115 -4.48 -9.72 -4.39
CA THR A 115 -5.05 -10.16 -5.66
C THR A 115 -4.64 -11.59 -5.98
N PRO A 116 -5.60 -12.54 -6.17
CA PRO A 116 -5.32 -13.94 -6.45
C PRO A 116 -4.47 -14.14 -7.71
N ILE A 117 -3.48 -15.03 -7.64
CA ILE A 117 -2.52 -15.26 -8.70
C ILE A 117 -3.21 -15.86 -9.93
N SER A 118 -3.01 -15.23 -11.08
CA SER A 118 -3.42 -15.74 -12.40
C SER A 118 -2.63 -15.05 -13.51
N GLU A 119 -2.53 -15.67 -14.68
CA GLU A 119 -1.85 -15.07 -15.84
C GLU A 119 -2.48 -13.74 -16.31
N PRO A 120 -3.82 -13.61 -16.43
CA PRO A 120 -4.43 -12.34 -16.78
C PRO A 120 -4.13 -11.24 -15.75
N ARG A 121 -4.15 -11.58 -14.45
CA ARG A 121 -3.77 -10.65 -13.36
C ARG A 121 -2.31 -10.24 -13.46
N LEU A 122 -1.39 -11.15 -13.71
CA LEU A 122 0.02 -10.84 -13.85
C LEU A 122 0.27 -9.89 -15.02
N THR A 123 -0.36 -10.14 -16.17
CA THR A 123 -0.30 -9.24 -17.33
C THR A 123 -0.83 -7.84 -17.01
N PHE A 124 -1.99 -7.77 -16.39
CA PHE A 124 -2.65 -6.52 -15.99
C PHE A 124 -1.75 -5.69 -15.06
N LEU A 125 -1.24 -6.30 -14.00
CA LEU A 125 -0.42 -5.61 -13.00
C LEU A 125 0.97 -5.26 -13.53
N THR A 126 1.56 -6.10 -14.39
CA THR A 126 2.83 -5.79 -15.08
C THR A 126 2.68 -4.53 -15.93
N ASN A 127 1.57 -4.41 -16.66
CA ASN A 127 1.30 -3.22 -17.47
C ASN A 127 1.13 -1.97 -16.60
N LEU A 128 0.42 -2.05 -15.47
CA LEU A 128 0.30 -0.95 -14.51
C LEU A 128 1.65 -0.55 -13.89
N ALA A 129 2.49 -1.52 -13.51
CA ALA A 129 3.82 -1.24 -12.99
C ALA A 129 4.70 -0.51 -14.02
N ASN A 130 4.69 -0.97 -15.27
CA ASN A 130 5.41 -0.33 -16.36
C ASN A 130 4.88 1.09 -16.63
N LYS A 131 3.56 1.28 -16.54
CA LYS A 131 2.94 2.61 -16.67
C LYS A 131 3.40 3.53 -15.54
N ALA A 132 3.37 3.08 -14.30
CA ALA A 132 3.85 3.86 -13.15
C ALA A 132 5.30 4.30 -13.35
N ARG A 133 6.20 3.38 -13.74
CA ARG A 133 7.61 3.69 -14.02
C ARG A 133 7.79 4.70 -15.16
N SER A 134 6.92 4.68 -16.16
CA SER A 134 6.97 5.65 -17.25
C SER A 134 6.61 7.07 -16.81
N LEU A 135 5.84 7.22 -15.73
CA LEU A 135 5.38 8.49 -15.17
C LEU A 135 6.28 9.00 -14.04
N ASP A 136 6.87 8.08 -13.29
CA ASP A 136 7.79 8.36 -12.19
C ASP A 136 8.81 7.20 -12.09
N ASN A 137 10.02 7.46 -12.48
CA ASN A 137 11.12 6.48 -12.49
C ASN A 137 12.00 6.53 -11.22
N VAL A 138 11.58 7.28 -10.21
CA VAL A 138 12.36 7.49 -8.99
C VAL A 138 11.77 6.73 -7.81
N ARG A 139 10.44 6.77 -7.67
CA ARG A 139 9.76 6.13 -6.54
C ARG A 139 9.56 4.64 -6.78
N LEU A 140 9.51 3.93 -5.67
CA LEU A 140 9.33 2.48 -5.67
C LEU A 140 7.91 2.10 -6.09
N ILE A 141 7.80 1.03 -6.85
CA ILE A 141 6.52 0.43 -7.22
C ILE A 141 6.31 -0.81 -6.34
N GLY A 142 5.16 -0.88 -5.68
CA GLY A 142 4.82 -1.97 -4.76
C GLY A 142 3.40 -2.49 -4.95
N ALA A 143 3.11 -3.57 -4.27
CA ALA A 143 1.78 -4.11 -4.04
C ALA A 143 1.78 -4.88 -2.72
N ALA A 144 0.65 -4.92 -2.01
CA ALA A 144 0.46 -5.90 -0.95
C ALA A 144 -0.01 -7.21 -1.59
N MET A 145 0.85 -8.21 -1.60
CA MET A 145 0.59 -9.52 -2.20
C MET A 145 -0.08 -10.47 -1.20
N GLU A 146 -0.68 -11.52 -1.68
CA GLU A 146 -1.14 -12.60 -0.82
C GLU A 146 0.05 -13.39 -0.28
N LYS A 147 -0.08 -13.85 0.95
CA LYS A 147 0.84 -14.78 1.61
C LYS A 147 0.18 -16.15 1.71
N GLU A 148 1.00 -17.19 1.71
CA GLU A 148 0.56 -18.56 1.96
C GLU A 148 1.37 -19.19 3.08
N GLU A 149 0.73 -20.01 3.91
CA GLU A 149 1.40 -20.82 4.92
C GLU A 149 1.88 -22.13 4.27
N VAL A 150 3.18 -22.29 4.11
CA VAL A 150 3.78 -23.48 3.50
C VAL A 150 4.06 -24.58 4.51
N GLN A 151 4.25 -24.22 5.77
CA GLN A 151 4.38 -25.11 6.93
C GLN A 151 3.86 -24.37 8.16
N PRO A 152 3.46 -25.06 9.23
CA PRO A 152 3.02 -24.41 10.46
C PRO A 152 4.02 -23.35 10.95
N GLY A 153 3.60 -22.10 10.98
CA GLY A 153 4.41 -20.94 11.37
C GLY A 153 5.39 -20.43 10.31
N LEU A 154 5.41 -21.00 9.09
CA LEU A 154 6.25 -20.55 7.98
C LEU A 154 5.39 -20.00 6.85
N MET A 155 5.47 -18.69 6.64
CA MET A 155 4.77 -17.98 5.58
C MET A 155 5.71 -17.70 4.41
N THR A 156 5.15 -17.67 3.21
CA THR A 156 5.88 -17.24 2.01
C THR A 156 5.00 -16.33 1.14
N VAL A 157 5.66 -15.51 0.34
CA VAL A 157 5.05 -14.79 -0.77
C VAL A 157 5.63 -15.38 -2.05
N ASN A 158 4.87 -16.26 -2.68
CA ASN A 158 5.26 -16.96 -3.91
C ASN A 158 4.45 -16.41 -5.09
N ASP A 159 4.69 -15.17 -5.45
CA ASP A 159 3.94 -14.45 -6.47
C ASP A 159 4.89 -13.99 -7.59
N PRO A 160 4.68 -14.41 -8.86
CA PRO A 160 5.53 -14.01 -9.98
C PRO A 160 5.58 -12.49 -10.22
N LEU A 161 4.68 -11.71 -9.61
CA LEU A 161 4.70 -10.26 -9.62
C LEU A 161 5.93 -9.69 -8.87
N ASP A 162 6.57 -10.46 -8.00
CA ASP A 162 7.79 -10.10 -7.28
C ASP A 162 8.93 -9.66 -8.23
N LYS A 163 8.98 -10.24 -9.44
CA LYS A 163 9.96 -9.92 -10.48
C LYS A 163 9.74 -8.56 -11.13
N VAL A 164 8.56 -8.01 -10.96
CA VAL A 164 8.11 -6.76 -11.60
C VAL A 164 8.17 -5.60 -10.61
N LEU A 165 7.94 -5.87 -9.33
CA LEU A 165 7.89 -4.87 -8.28
C LEU A 165 9.27 -4.58 -7.68
N ASP A 166 9.42 -3.39 -7.11
CA ASP A 166 10.62 -2.97 -6.38
C ASP A 166 10.58 -3.43 -4.93
N ILE A 167 9.37 -3.58 -4.37
CA ILE A 167 9.13 -4.00 -2.99
C ILE A 167 8.14 -5.16 -2.97
N ILE A 168 8.47 -6.18 -2.18
CA ILE A 168 7.56 -7.26 -1.78
C ILE A 168 6.89 -6.82 -0.47
N SER A 169 5.57 -6.86 -0.44
CA SER A 169 4.77 -6.52 0.73
C SER A 169 3.59 -7.48 0.85
N PHE A 170 3.12 -7.66 2.05
CA PHE A 170 1.93 -8.44 2.37
C PHE A 170 1.24 -7.84 3.59
N ASN A 171 -0.04 -8.14 3.77
CA ASN A 171 -0.77 -7.71 4.94
C ASN A 171 -0.60 -8.70 6.09
N GLU A 172 -0.44 -8.19 7.31
CA GLU A 172 -0.44 -8.94 8.55
C GLU A 172 -1.64 -8.58 9.41
N TYR A 173 -2.26 -9.61 9.96
CA TYR A 173 -3.51 -9.47 10.71
C TYR A 173 -3.41 -10.15 12.08
N VAL A 174 -2.22 -10.12 12.68
CA VAL A 174 -1.98 -10.69 14.01
C VAL A 174 -2.91 -10.04 15.05
N GLY A 175 -3.64 -10.87 15.77
CA GLY A 175 -4.63 -10.43 16.75
C GLY A 175 -5.99 -10.02 16.14
N TRP A 176 -6.15 -10.17 14.81
CA TRP A 176 -7.42 -9.95 14.12
C TRP A 176 -7.93 -11.24 13.46
N TYR A 177 -7.29 -11.72 12.40
CA TYR A 177 -7.57 -13.01 11.78
C TYR A 177 -6.64 -14.10 12.31
N ASP A 178 -5.40 -13.75 12.62
CA ASP A 178 -4.35 -14.66 13.03
C ASP A 178 -4.14 -14.54 14.55
N GLY A 179 -4.72 -15.50 15.30
CA GLY A 179 -4.58 -15.55 16.75
C GLY A 179 -5.56 -14.61 17.47
N ASP A 180 -5.24 -14.37 18.73
CA ASP A 180 -6.05 -13.63 19.69
C ASP A 180 -5.36 -12.31 20.01
N SER A 181 -6.09 -11.20 20.03
CA SER A 181 -5.55 -9.87 20.31
C SER A 181 -4.81 -9.78 21.67
N GLU A 182 -5.19 -10.61 22.64
CA GLU A 182 -4.51 -10.71 23.94
C GLU A 182 -3.19 -11.51 23.89
N LYS A 183 -2.90 -12.16 22.76
CA LYS A 183 -1.75 -13.06 22.56
C LYS A 183 -0.93 -12.71 21.32
N CYS A 184 -1.11 -11.53 20.78
CA CYS A 184 -0.42 -11.09 19.56
C CYS A 184 1.12 -11.09 19.69
N ASP A 185 1.64 -10.93 20.90
CA ASP A 185 3.06 -11.05 21.23
C ASP A 185 3.63 -12.48 21.12
N ARG A 186 2.76 -13.49 21.01
CA ARG A 186 3.12 -14.91 20.91
C ARG A 186 3.03 -15.46 19.50
N VAL A 187 2.56 -14.66 18.53
CA VAL A 187 2.51 -15.05 17.13
C VAL A 187 3.86 -14.75 16.50
N ASN A 188 4.60 -15.81 16.17
CA ASN A 188 5.89 -15.73 15.50
C ASN A 188 5.74 -16.35 14.12
N TRP A 189 5.73 -15.52 13.09
CA TRP A 189 5.79 -15.96 11.70
C TRP A 189 7.21 -15.83 11.17
N THR A 190 7.66 -16.85 10.46
CA THR A 190 8.89 -16.76 9.68
C THR A 190 8.50 -16.54 8.22
N PHE A 191 9.12 -15.57 7.58
CA PHE A 191 8.89 -15.28 6.18
C PHE A 191 10.11 -15.68 5.35
N GLU A 192 9.85 -16.46 4.31
CA GLU A 192 10.84 -16.71 3.27
C GLU A 192 10.46 -15.91 2.01
N THR A 193 11.40 -15.14 1.52
CA THR A 193 11.25 -14.46 0.22
C THR A 193 12.24 -15.06 -0.75
N GLN A 194 11.81 -15.24 -2.00
CA GLN A 194 12.69 -15.72 -3.07
C GLN A 194 13.59 -14.60 -3.64
N LYS A 195 13.41 -13.38 -3.18
CA LYS A 195 14.29 -12.26 -3.54
C LYS A 195 15.52 -12.28 -2.65
N PRO A 196 16.74 -12.29 -3.22
CA PRO A 196 17.98 -12.21 -2.47
C PRO A 196 18.15 -10.85 -1.78
#